data_fc838219555655cbb8bbdb619529c18d
#
_entry.id   fc838219555655cbb8bbdb619529c18d
#
_cell.length_a   1.000
_cell.length_b   1.000
_cell.length_c   1.000
_cell.angle_alpha   90.00
_cell.angle_beta   90.00
_cell.angle_gamma   90.00
#
_symmetry.space_group_name_H-M   'P 1'
#
loop_
_entity.id
_entity.type
_entity.pdbx_description
1 polymer ?
#
loop_
_entity_poly.entity_id
_entity_poly.type
_entity_poly.pdbx_seq_one_letter_code
_entity_poly.pdbx_strand_id
1 'polypeptide(L)'
;MGTTDRSIAQNTILLYIRLIVVIFVAFFTQRLVLKALGVEDYGIYNVVGGLIVVIGIINTGMIQASQRFFAFEIGRGKQSELKNIFGAALTIHALISIFVLLFAEILGVWFLNSIMTIPPDRLLAANFVFQATICSLLITVWTVPFDALIIAKEDFNIYAYISIVEYFLKLGIAYFISTFELYDKLIIYSWLLVLVTILCKLWSIIYGKRKYKECLLKFNKDRNYIKKMLSFASFSFIGNIGFVLRNQGVNLVLNIFFGPAINAARGVAYQVSTQVSSFAGNFQMAATPQITKNYANGNIGRMQSLIYKSSKYSFCLLFILALPVAVNPHPLLELWLIHPPIYSDIFLQLSIVVSLIDCMAIPLGKGIDATGKIRIFQTGICLIMCLDIPLAILLFYLGLPCYDIMFVSIGTSLIGIIFRLILLSKYIPQVSIISYTKNVVIPCILIVAINVILAYYIKNYFSNTFFAYALYCFIVCLFSAFFILILHKHT
;
A
#
# COMPACT_ATOMS: atom_id res chain seq x y z
N MET A 1 -21.85 -11.34 16.46
CA MET A 1 -21.17 -10.97 15.20
C MET A 1 -22.02 -11.39 14.02
N GLY A 2 -22.39 -10.46 13.12
CA GLY A 2 -23.12 -10.81 11.89
C GLY A 2 -22.25 -11.66 10.96
N THR A 3 -22.87 -12.42 10.06
CA THR A 3 -22.15 -13.30 9.10
C THR A 3 -21.05 -12.55 8.32
N THR A 4 -21.28 -11.29 7.97
CA THR A 4 -20.32 -10.43 7.28
C THR A 4 -19.13 -10.02 8.16
N ASP A 5 -19.37 -9.69 9.45
CA ASP A 5 -18.29 -9.31 10.37
C ASP A 5 -17.37 -10.51 10.63
N ARG A 6 -17.94 -11.73 10.71
CA ARG A 6 -17.18 -12.98 10.82
C ARG A 6 -16.33 -13.25 9.60
N SER A 7 -16.86 -13.00 8.39
CA SER A 7 -16.11 -13.13 7.13
C SER A 7 -14.94 -12.15 7.06
N ILE A 8 -15.15 -10.88 7.41
CA ILE A 8 -14.07 -9.88 7.46
C ILE A 8 -12.98 -10.29 8.44
N ALA A 9 -13.36 -10.77 9.66
CA ALA A 9 -12.39 -11.20 10.66
C ALA A 9 -11.54 -12.39 10.17
N GLN A 10 -12.18 -13.41 9.59
CA GLN A 10 -11.49 -14.58 9.04
C GLN A 10 -10.54 -14.19 7.90
N ASN A 11 -11.00 -13.36 6.97
CA ASN A 11 -10.19 -12.87 5.86
C ASN A 11 -9.02 -12.03 6.35
N THR A 12 -9.21 -11.22 7.40
CA THR A 12 -8.15 -10.41 8.02
C THR A 12 -7.08 -11.29 8.65
N ILE A 13 -7.46 -12.32 9.42
CA ILE A 13 -6.50 -13.25 10.03
C ILE A 13 -5.66 -13.93 8.95
N LEU A 14 -6.29 -14.40 7.89
CA LEU A 14 -5.59 -15.03 6.76
C LEU A 14 -4.58 -14.09 6.11
N LEU A 15 -4.99 -12.84 5.86
CA LEU A 15 -4.12 -11.82 5.27
C LEU A 15 -2.96 -11.44 6.20
N TYR A 16 -3.15 -11.52 7.53
CA TYR A 16 -2.07 -11.32 8.50
C TYR A 16 -1.08 -12.48 8.53
N ILE A 17 -1.57 -13.72 8.52
CA ILE A 17 -0.69 -14.91 8.42
C ILE A 17 0.16 -14.81 7.16
N ARG A 18 -0.49 -14.50 6.02
CA ARG A 18 0.22 -14.25 4.75
C ARG A 18 1.27 -13.16 4.90
N LEU A 19 0.92 -12.01 5.50
CA LEU A 19 1.83 -10.87 5.65
C LEU A 19 3.08 -11.24 6.46
N ILE A 20 2.92 -11.92 7.59
CA ILE A 20 4.03 -12.36 8.44
C ILE A 20 4.94 -13.32 7.66
N VAL A 21 4.36 -14.33 6.99
CA VAL A 21 5.12 -15.29 6.17
C VAL A 21 5.89 -14.57 5.07
N VAL A 22 5.22 -13.65 4.35
CA VAL A 22 5.83 -12.89 3.25
C VAL A 22 6.99 -12.02 3.74
N ILE A 23 6.83 -11.30 4.86
CA ILE A 23 7.91 -10.46 5.43
C ILE A 23 9.11 -11.33 5.81
N PHE A 24 8.86 -12.44 6.50
CA PHE A 24 9.92 -13.35 6.93
C PHE A 24 10.67 -13.94 5.73
N VAL A 25 9.96 -14.48 4.75
CA VAL A 25 10.56 -15.04 3.55
C VAL A 25 11.31 -13.98 2.73
N ALA A 26 10.74 -12.79 2.58
CA ALA A 26 11.37 -11.68 1.85
C ALA A 26 12.70 -11.26 2.49
N PHE A 27 12.78 -11.22 3.83
CA PHE A 27 14.00 -10.89 4.55
C PHE A 27 15.15 -11.86 4.21
N PHE A 28 14.89 -13.16 4.25
CA PHE A 28 15.89 -14.17 3.87
C PHE A 28 16.24 -14.12 2.39
N THR A 29 15.22 -13.93 1.54
CA THR A 29 15.42 -13.83 0.09
C THR A 29 16.37 -12.68 -0.25
N GLN A 30 16.14 -11.49 0.32
CA GLN A 30 16.97 -10.32 0.06
C GLN A 30 18.44 -10.54 0.44
N ARG A 31 18.67 -11.16 1.59
CA ARG A 31 20.04 -11.50 2.04
C ARG A 31 20.74 -12.46 1.07
N LEU A 32 20.04 -13.50 0.61
CA LEU A 32 20.61 -14.48 -0.32
C LEU A 32 20.90 -13.84 -1.69
N VAL A 33 19.99 -13.01 -2.19
CA VAL A 33 20.16 -12.31 -3.46
C VAL A 33 21.35 -11.36 -3.40
N LEU A 34 21.47 -10.55 -2.35
CA LEU A 34 22.61 -9.66 -2.17
C LEU A 34 23.95 -10.43 -2.09
N LYS A 35 23.98 -11.58 -1.39
CA LYS A 35 25.16 -12.44 -1.33
C LYS A 35 25.50 -13.05 -2.69
N ALA A 36 24.49 -13.44 -3.48
CA ALA A 36 24.68 -14.12 -4.76
C ALA A 36 25.10 -13.17 -5.90
N LEU A 37 24.49 -11.98 -5.94
CA LEU A 37 24.74 -10.98 -6.99
C LEU A 37 25.92 -10.04 -6.66
N GLY A 38 26.20 -9.83 -5.37
CA GLY A 38 27.10 -8.78 -4.93
C GLY A 38 26.43 -7.39 -4.94
N VAL A 39 27.15 -6.39 -4.43
CA VAL A 39 26.60 -5.03 -4.22
C VAL A 39 26.30 -4.33 -5.55
N GLU A 40 27.17 -4.50 -6.55
CA GLU A 40 27.07 -3.83 -7.84
C GLU A 40 25.86 -4.30 -8.65
N ASP A 41 25.76 -5.62 -8.92
CA ASP A 41 24.65 -6.20 -9.67
C ASP A 41 23.30 -6.05 -8.93
N TYR A 42 23.31 -6.16 -7.60
CA TYR A 42 22.13 -5.88 -6.80
C TYR A 42 21.71 -4.42 -6.90
N GLY A 43 22.68 -3.50 -6.97
CA GLY A 43 22.46 -2.07 -7.24
C GLY A 43 21.78 -1.84 -8.60
N ILE A 44 22.32 -2.44 -9.67
CA ILE A 44 21.75 -2.37 -11.02
C ILE A 44 20.30 -2.89 -11.02
N TYR A 45 20.06 -4.07 -10.41
CA TYR A 45 18.72 -4.65 -10.30
C TYR A 45 17.71 -3.70 -9.63
N ASN A 46 18.10 -3.06 -8.53
CA ASN A 46 17.22 -2.15 -7.79
C ASN A 46 16.94 -0.86 -8.57
N VAL A 47 17.94 -0.30 -9.22
CA VAL A 47 17.80 0.94 -10.00
C VAL A 47 16.89 0.72 -11.22
N VAL A 48 17.11 -0.37 -11.96
CA VAL A 48 16.26 -0.79 -13.08
C VAL A 48 14.84 -1.11 -12.61
N GLY A 49 14.70 -1.84 -11.50
CA GLY A 49 13.41 -2.13 -10.89
C GLY A 49 12.66 -0.86 -10.47
N GLY A 50 13.36 0.13 -9.93
CA GLY A 50 12.80 1.44 -9.56
C GLY A 50 12.18 2.18 -10.75
N LEU A 51 12.83 2.16 -11.91
CA LEU A 51 12.28 2.75 -13.14
C LEU A 51 10.94 2.12 -13.52
N ILE A 52 10.85 0.80 -13.44
CA ILE A 52 9.61 0.07 -13.77
C ILE A 52 8.48 0.35 -12.76
N VAL A 53 8.79 0.55 -11.48
CA VAL A 53 7.77 0.95 -10.47
C VAL A 53 7.12 2.28 -10.85
N VAL A 54 7.90 3.26 -11.34
CA VAL A 54 7.36 4.55 -11.81
C VAL A 54 6.40 4.35 -12.99
N ILE A 55 6.77 3.51 -13.96
CA ILE A 55 5.92 3.18 -15.10
C ILE A 55 4.63 2.46 -14.62
N GLY A 56 4.76 1.58 -13.63
CA GLY A 56 3.65 0.81 -13.04
C GLY A 56 2.59 1.66 -12.33
N ILE A 57 2.89 2.90 -11.92
CA ILE A 57 1.92 3.81 -11.27
C ILE A 57 0.67 4.01 -12.15
N ILE A 58 0.83 4.02 -13.46
CA ILE A 58 -0.27 4.16 -14.42
C ILE A 58 -1.36 3.11 -14.20
N ASN A 59 -0.97 1.89 -13.80
CA ASN A 59 -1.90 0.78 -13.59
C ASN A 59 -2.71 0.88 -12.28
N THR A 60 -2.24 1.63 -11.28
CA THR A 60 -2.86 1.65 -9.94
C THR A 60 -4.31 2.14 -9.95
N GLY A 61 -4.63 3.16 -10.75
CA GLY A 61 -5.98 3.68 -10.92
C GLY A 61 -6.94 2.65 -11.53
N MET A 62 -6.45 1.85 -12.47
CA MET A 62 -7.24 0.79 -13.11
C MET A 62 -7.48 -0.41 -12.21
N ILE A 63 -6.53 -0.77 -11.35
CA ILE A 63 -6.74 -1.80 -10.30
C ILE A 63 -7.91 -1.39 -9.41
N GLN A 64 -7.92 -0.16 -8.91
CA GLN A 64 -8.98 0.38 -8.06
C GLN A 64 -10.33 0.43 -8.80
N ALA A 65 -10.33 0.87 -10.07
CA ALA A 65 -11.53 0.87 -10.90
C ALA A 65 -12.11 -0.55 -11.05
N SER A 66 -11.29 -1.52 -11.45
CA SER A 66 -11.72 -2.90 -11.67
C SER A 66 -12.31 -3.52 -10.40
N GLN A 67 -11.62 -3.38 -9.25
CA GLN A 67 -12.10 -3.86 -7.95
C GLN A 67 -13.44 -3.23 -7.56
N ARG A 68 -13.57 -1.91 -7.71
CA ARG A 68 -14.80 -1.18 -7.39
C ARG A 68 -15.97 -1.61 -8.27
N PHE A 69 -15.77 -1.64 -9.60
CA PHE A 69 -16.85 -2.00 -10.52
C PHE A 69 -17.31 -3.44 -10.33
N PHE A 70 -16.39 -4.38 -10.13
CA PHE A 70 -16.75 -5.77 -9.85
C PHE A 70 -17.49 -5.91 -8.51
N ALA A 71 -17.00 -5.32 -7.42
CA ALA A 71 -17.66 -5.38 -6.13
C ALA A 71 -19.06 -4.74 -6.17
N PHE A 72 -19.23 -3.66 -6.94
CA PHE A 72 -20.50 -2.97 -7.12
C PHE A 72 -21.55 -3.86 -7.80
N GLU A 73 -21.22 -4.51 -8.93
CA GLU A 73 -22.17 -5.36 -9.65
C GLU A 73 -22.43 -6.69 -8.93
N ILE A 74 -21.44 -7.22 -8.20
CA ILE A 74 -21.64 -8.36 -7.30
C ILE A 74 -22.66 -7.97 -6.22
N GLY A 75 -22.53 -6.78 -5.63
CA GLY A 75 -23.49 -6.26 -4.66
C GLY A 75 -24.90 -6.14 -5.22
N ARG A 76 -25.07 -5.75 -6.49
CA ARG A 76 -26.38 -5.64 -7.15
C ARG A 76 -26.95 -6.99 -7.61
N GLY A 77 -26.20 -8.08 -7.52
CA GLY A 77 -26.61 -9.40 -8.00
C GLY A 77 -26.71 -9.52 -9.54
N LYS A 78 -26.18 -8.55 -10.31
CA LYS A 78 -26.30 -8.51 -11.78
C LYS A 78 -25.15 -9.23 -12.47
N GLN A 79 -25.24 -10.57 -12.57
CA GLN A 79 -24.18 -11.39 -13.19
C GLN A 79 -23.93 -11.09 -14.68
N SER A 80 -24.94 -10.72 -15.45
CA SER A 80 -24.78 -10.34 -16.87
C SER A 80 -23.92 -9.08 -17.02
N GLU A 81 -24.18 -8.07 -16.19
CA GLU A 81 -23.39 -6.83 -16.18
C GLU A 81 -21.94 -7.09 -15.73
N LEU A 82 -21.74 -7.97 -14.75
CA LEU A 82 -20.40 -8.35 -14.29
C LEU A 82 -19.56 -8.95 -15.42
N LYS A 83 -20.13 -9.78 -16.31
CA LYS A 83 -19.45 -10.30 -17.50
C LYS A 83 -19.03 -9.21 -18.47
N ASN A 84 -19.94 -8.24 -18.73
CA ASN A 84 -19.68 -7.12 -19.62
C ASN A 84 -18.55 -6.25 -19.09
N ILE A 85 -18.57 -5.94 -17.80
CA ILE A 85 -17.54 -5.14 -17.12
C ILE A 85 -16.21 -5.89 -17.08
N PHE A 86 -16.21 -7.21 -16.87
CA PHE A 86 -15.00 -8.01 -16.92
C PHE A 86 -14.36 -7.98 -18.32
N GLY A 87 -15.15 -8.12 -19.37
CA GLY A 87 -14.69 -7.98 -20.76
C GLY A 87 -14.16 -6.57 -21.08
N ALA A 88 -14.81 -5.52 -20.57
CA ALA A 88 -14.31 -4.14 -20.69
C ALA A 88 -12.99 -3.93 -19.95
N ALA A 89 -12.85 -4.48 -18.75
CA ALA A 89 -11.61 -4.45 -17.99
C ALA A 89 -10.46 -5.13 -18.75
N LEU A 90 -10.69 -6.30 -19.34
CA LEU A 90 -9.72 -6.97 -20.20
C LEU A 90 -9.28 -6.10 -21.38
N THR A 91 -10.24 -5.46 -22.06
CA THR A 91 -9.93 -4.55 -23.18
C THR A 91 -9.06 -3.39 -22.76
N ILE A 92 -9.39 -2.74 -21.63
CA ILE A 92 -8.64 -1.60 -21.11
C ILE A 92 -7.23 -2.03 -20.69
N HIS A 93 -7.09 -3.14 -19.96
CA HIS A 93 -5.76 -3.60 -19.51
C HIS A 93 -4.89 -4.05 -20.68
N ALA A 94 -5.47 -4.62 -21.75
CA ALA A 94 -4.74 -4.90 -22.99
C ALA A 94 -4.20 -3.60 -23.64
N LEU A 95 -5.03 -2.55 -23.73
CA LEU A 95 -4.59 -1.25 -24.26
C LEU A 95 -3.52 -0.60 -23.36
N ILE A 96 -3.68 -0.66 -22.03
CA ILE A 96 -2.66 -0.16 -21.09
C ILE A 96 -1.36 -0.95 -21.25
N SER A 97 -1.42 -2.27 -21.43
CA SER A 97 -0.21 -3.09 -21.65
C SER A 97 0.55 -2.67 -22.90
N ILE A 98 -0.16 -2.40 -24.00
CA ILE A 98 0.46 -1.88 -25.24
C ILE A 98 1.08 -0.49 -24.98
N PHE A 99 0.36 0.40 -24.32
CA PHE A 99 0.89 1.74 -23.99
C PHE A 99 2.13 1.67 -23.10
N VAL A 100 2.09 0.84 -22.04
CA VAL A 100 3.22 0.62 -21.12
C VAL A 100 4.42 0.02 -21.87
N LEU A 101 4.20 -0.94 -22.78
CA LEU A 101 5.26 -1.51 -23.61
C LEU A 101 5.93 -0.44 -24.46
N LEU A 102 5.16 0.32 -25.25
CA LEU A 102 5.68 1.37 -26.10
C LEU A 102 6.41 2.45 -25.31
N PHE A 103 5.85 2.87 -24.18
CA PHE A 103 6.47 3.87 -23.32
C PHE A 103 7.79 3.37 -22.72
N ALA A 104 7.83 2.12 -22.26
CA ALA A 104 9.02 1.51 -21.69
C ALA A 104 10.11 1.30 -22.75
N GLU A 105 9.76 0.82 -23.93
CA GLU A 105 10.74 0.58 -25.01
C GLU A 105 11.32 1.90 -25.55
N ILE A 106 10.50 2.94 -25.72
CA ILE A 106 10.97 4.21 -26.28
C ILE A 106 11.71 5.04 -25.23
N LEU A 107 11.04 5.34 -24.11
CA LEU A 107 11.60 6.24 -23.08
C LEU A 107 12.45 5.53 -22.06
N GLY A 108 12.04 4.30 -21.66
CA GLY A 108 12.77 3.55 -20.64
C GLY A 108 14.12 3.05 -21.14
N VAL A 109 14.18 2.50 -22.35
CA VAL A 109 15.45 2.06 -22.96
C VAL A 109 16.37 3.24 -23.22
N TRP A 110 15.83 4.37 -23.73
CA TRP A 110 16.62 5.60 -23.88
C TRP A 110 17.17 6.08 -22.53
N PHE A 111 16.35 6.14 -21.50
CA PHE A 111 16.77 6.59 -20.17
C PHE A 111 17.83 5.66 -19.56
N LEU A 112 17.67 4.34 -19.69
CA LEU A 112 18.63 3.34 -19.21
C LEU A 112 20.00 3.50 -19.86
N ASN A 113 20.04 3.68 -21.20
CA ASN A 113 21.29 3.69 -21.97
C ASN A 113 21.96 5.06 -22.06
N SER A 114 21.21 6.18 -21.83
CA SER A 114 21.74 7.53 -22.05
C SER A 114 21.87 8.36 -20.79
N ILE A 115 21.08 8.08 -19.75
CA ILE A 115 21.03 8.90 -18.54
C ILE A 115 21.57 8.16 -17.31
N MET A 116 21.33 6.85 -17.21
CA MET A 116 21.77 6.07 -16.07
C MET A 116 23.28 5.81 -16.09
N THR A 117 23.91 5.95 -14.93
CA THR A 117 25.34 5.62 -14.77
C THR A 117 25.47 4.14 -14.45
N ILE A 118 25.68 3.32 -15.48
CA ILE A 118 25.89 1.87 -15.38
C ILE A 118 27.27 1.56 -15.95
N PRO A 119 28.07 0.68 -15.31
CA PRO A 119 29.35 0.24 -15.84
C PRO A 119 29.21 -0.34 -17.27
N PRO A 120 30.09 0.02 -18.23
CA PRO A 120 29.95 -0.39 -19.63
C PRO A 120 29.88 -1.91 -19.84
N ASP A 121 30.64 -2.67 -19.03
CA ASP A 121 30.66 -4.13 -19.02
C ASP A 121 29.38 -4.77 -18.50
N ARG A 122 28.57 -4.04 -17.70
CA ARG A 122 27.28 -4.48 -17.15
C ARG A 122 26.07 -3.91 -17.89
N LEU A 123 26.24 -3.03 -18.87
CA LEU A 123 25.14 -2.38 -19.60
C LEU A 123 24.26 -3.40 -20.34
N LEU A 124 24.85 -4.43 -20.91
CA LEU A 124 24.12 -5.51 -21.58
C LEU A 124 23.24 -6.27 -20.56
N ALA A 125 23.79 -6.63 -19.40
CA ALA A 125 23.05 -7.28 -18.35
C ALA A 125 21.88 -6.40 -17.83
N ALA A 126 22.11 -5.09 -17.65
CA ALA A 126 21.09 -4.12 -17.25
C ALA A 126 19.93 -4.05 -18.27
N ASN A 127 20.21 -4.11 -19.56
CA ASN A 127 19.17 -4.17 -20.60
C ASN A 127 18.36 -5.47 -20.51
N PHE A 128 19.00 -6.63 -20.31
CA PHE A 128 18.27 -7.90 -20.10
C PHE A 128 17.38 -7.86 -18.85
N VAL A 129 17.86 -7.27 -17.74
CA VAL A 129 17.08 -7.05 -16.50
C VAL A 129 15.88 -6.15 -16.78
N PHE A 130 16.09 -5.08 -17.55
CA PHE A 130 15.03 -4.14 -17.92
C PHE A 130 13.94 -4.84 -18.73
N GLN A 131 14.31 -5.62 -19.76
CA GLN A 131 13.36 -6.39 -20.57
C GLN A 131 12.60 -7.44 -19.73
N ALA A 132 13.29 -8.16 -18.85
CA ALA A 132 12.65 -9.11 -17.92
C ALA A 132 11.63 -8.41 -17.02
N THR A 133 11.96 -7.23 -16.50
CA THR A 133 11.09 -6.45 -15.61
C THR A 133 9.87 -5.88 -16.36
N ILE A 134 10.04 -5.41 -17.60
CA ILE A 134 8.93 -5.02 -18.48
C ILE A 134 8.00 -6.20 -18.71
N CYS A 135 8.55 -7.37 -19.08
CA CYS A 135 7.78 -8.58 -19.32
C CYS A 135 6.93 -8.95 -18.09
N SER A 136 7.51 -8.94 -16.88
CA SER A 136 6.81 -9.17 -15.62
C SER A 136 5.70 -8.14 -15.38
N LEU A 137 5.95 -6.86 -15.66
CA LEU A 137 4.96 -5.79 -15.52
C LEU A 137 3.79 -6.00 -16.48
N LEU A 138 4.04 -6.29 -17.74
CA LEU A 138 2.99 -6.52 -18.76
C LEU A 138 2.09 -7.69 -18.40
N ILE A 139 2.68 -8.82 -17.95
CA ILE A 139 1.94 -9.99 -17.47
C ILE A 139 1.06 -9.61 -16.29
N THR A 140 1.60 -8.83 -15.33
CA THR A 140 0.87 -8.36 -14.17
C THR A 140 -0.28 -7.45 -14.55
N VAL A 141 -0.06 -6.46 -15.43
CA VAL A 141 -1.10 -5.54 -15.92
C VAL A 141 -2.23 -6.31 -16.60
N TRP A 142 -1.90 -7.27 -17.46
CA TRP A 142 -2.90 -8.03 -18.21
C TRP A 142 -3.74 -8.95 -17.32
N THR A 143 -3.21 -9.38 -16.19
CA THR A 143 -3.91 -10.28 -15.25
C THR A 143 -4.70 -9.56 -14.17
N VAL A 144 -4.58 -8.24 -14.05
CA VAL A 144 -5.32 -7.43 -13.07
C VAL A 144 -6.82 -7.73 -13.02
N PRO A 145 -7.57 -7.90 -14.14
CA PRO A 145 -9.00 -8.20 -14.05
C PRO A 145 -9.31 -9.48 -13.27
N PHE A 146 -8.47 -10.50 -13.37
CA PHE A 146 -8.63 -11.77 -12.63
C PHE A 146 -8.37 -11.57 -11.13
N ASP A 147 -7.25 -10.92 -10.78
CA ASP A 147 -6.91 -10.63 -9.39
C ASP A 147 -7.95 -9.71 -8.74
N ALA A 148 -8.43 -8.69 -9.46
CA ALA A 148 -9.46 -7.78 -9.01
C ALA A 148 -10.81 -8.47 -8.76
N LEU A 149 -11.17 -9.47 -9.58
CA LEU A 149 -12.37 -10.25 -9.38
C LEU A 149 -12.27 -11.20 -8.17
N ILE A 150 -11.12 -11.84 -7.97
CA ILE A 150 -10.84 -12.67 -6.79
C ILE A 150 -11.05 -11.84 -5.51
N ILE A 151 -10.49 -10.63 -5.46
CA ILE A 151 -10.63 -9.71 -4.33
C ILE A 151 -12.10 -9.25 -4.17
N ALA A 152 -12.78 -8.90 -5.27
CA ALA A 152 -14.18 -8.46 -5.24
C ALA A 152 -15.14 -9.58 -4.79
N LYS A 153 -14.82 -10.84 -5.09
CA LYS A 153 -15.53 -12.04 -4.59
C LYS A 153 -15.14 -12.41 -3.15
N GLU A 154 -14.15 -11.72 -2.56
CA GLU A 154 -13.62 -11.95 -1.20
C GLU A 154 -12.95 -13.33 -1.04
N ASP A 155 -12.40 -13.85 -2.12
CA ASP A 155 -11.73 -15.15 -2.13
C ASP A 155 -10.25 -15.01 -1.71
N PHE A 156 -10.06 -14.46 -0.51
CA PHE A 156 -8.73 -14.14 0.01
C PHE A 156 -7.86 -15.36 0.28
N ASN A 157 -8.47 -16.56 0.40
CA ASN A 157 -7.73 -17.81 0.55
C ASN A 157 -6.79 -18.04 -0.64
N ILE A 158 -7.32 -18.01 -1.87
CA ILE A 158 -6.50 -18.21 -3.06
C ILE A 158 -5.50 -17.08 -3.27
N TYR A 159 -5.90 -15.83 -2.99
CA TYR A 159 -4.99 -14.70 -3.05
C TYR A 159 -3.79 -14.87 -2.10
N ALA A 160 -4.05 -15.33 -0.87
CA ALA A 160 -2.99 -15.58 0.12
C ALA A 160 -2.09 -16.75 -0.32
N TYR A 161 -2.66 -17.87 -0.78
CA TYR A 161 -1.88 -19.02 -1.23
C TYR A 161 -0.97 -18.69 -2.41
N ILE A 162 -1.50 -18.03 -3.45
CA ILE A 162 -0.70 -17.63 -4.61
C ILE A 162 0.46 -16.72 -4.16
N SER A 163 0.16 -15.74 -3.29
CA SER A 163 1.19 -14.83 -2.78
C SER A 163 2.27 -15.54 -1.96
N ILE A 164 1.89 -16.47 -1.07
CA ILE A 164 2.84 -17.24 -0.26
C ILE A 164 3.74 -18.10 -1.17
N VAL A 165 3.14 -18.82 -2.11
CA VAL A 165 3.89 -19.65 -3.07
C VAL A 165 4.84 -18.79 -3.91
N GLU A 166 4.43 -17.61 -4.35
CA GLU A 166 5.27 -16.67 -5.09
C GLU A 166 6.54 -16.33 -4.30
N TYR A 167 6.42 -15.99 -3.01
CA TYR A 167 7.57 -15.63 -2.18
C TYR A 167 8.48 -16.84 -1.90
N PHE A 168 7.94 -18.04 -1.70
CA PHE A 168 8.75 -19.24 -1.55
C PHE A 168 9.48 -19.62 -2.86
N LEU A 169 8.86 -19.44 -4.02
CA LEU A 169 9.53 -19.63 -5.31
C LEU A 169 10.68 -18.63 -5.49
N LYS A 170 10.47 -17.35 -5.12
CA LYS A 170 11.52 -16.33 -5.13
C LYS A 170 12.67 -16.67 -4.19
N LEU A 171 12.38 -17.21 -3.00
CA LEU A 171 13.40 -17.71 -2.07
C LEU A 171 14.17 -18.91 -2.69
N GLY A 172 13.46 -19.84 -3.32
CA GLY A 172 14.10 -20.97 -4.02
C GLY A 172 15.04 -20.52 -5.13
N ILE A 173 14.64 -19.51 -5.92
CA ILE A 173 15.52 -18.89 -6.93
C ILE A 173 16.73 -18.23 -6.30
N ALA A 174 16.54 -17.45 -5.21
CA ALA A 174 17.63 -16.81 -4.51
C ALA A 174 18.65 -17.84 -3.95
N TYR A 175 18.16 -18.96 -3.42
CA TYR A 175 19.00 -20.08 -3.01
C TYR A 175 19.73 -20.72 -4.20
N PHE A 176 19.01 -20.96 -5.30
CA PHE A 176 19.58 -21.54 -6.53
C PHE A 176 20.75 -20.71 -7.07
N ILE A 177 20.56 -19.38 -7.27
CA ILE A 177 21.63 -18.51 -7.78
C ILE A 177 22.80 -18.33 -6.77
N SER A 178 22.56 -18.58 -5.48
CA SER A 178 23.60 -18.48 -4.43
C SER A 178 24.49 -19.73 -4.40
N THR A 179 23.97 -20.90 -4.81
CA THR A 179 24.66 -22.19 -4.71
C THR A 179 25.34 -22.63 -5.99
N PHE A 180 24.78 -22.24 -7.14
CA PHE A 180 25.32 -22.65 -8.43
C PHE A 180 26.17 -21.56 -9.08
N GLU A 181 27.30 -21.96 -9.70
CA GLU A 181 28.09 -21.07 -10.53
C GLU A 181 27.41 -20.94 -11.89
N LEU A 182 26.92 -19.75 -12.20
CA LEU A 182 26.20 -19.42 -13.42
C LEU A 182 26.99 -18.37 -14.19
N TYR A 183 26.89 -18.38 -15.51
CA TYR A 183 27.58 -17.45 -16.40
C TYR A 183 27.29 -15.98 -16.06
N ASP A 184 26.02 -15.62 -15.91
CA ASP A 184 25.58 -14.28 -15.45
C ASP A 184 24.39 -14.43 -14.51
N LYS A 185 24.67 -14.30 -13.20
CA LYS A 185 23.67 -14.49 -12.16
C LYS A 185 22.56 -13.43 -12.22
N LEU A 186 22.87 -12.20 -12.64
CA LEU A 186 21.92 -11.11 -12.69
C LEU A 186 20.87 -11.35 -13.80
N ILE A 187 21.31 -11.73 -14.99
CA ILE A 187 20.42 -12.06 -16.12
C ILE A 187 19.53 -13.25 -15.76
N ILE A 188 20.13 -14.34 -15.28
CA ILE A 188 19.40 -15.57 -14.93
C ILE A 188 18.38 -15.29 -13.82
N TYR A 189 18.76 -14.55 -12.79
CA TYR A 189 17.86 -14.16 -11.71
C TYR A 189 16.62 -13.42 -12.22
N SER A 190 16.83 -12.42 -13.06
CA SER A 190 15.73 -11.59 -13.58
C SER A 190 14.74 -12.39 -14.41
N TRP A 191 15.22 -13.30 -15.29
CA TRP A 191 14.35 -14.15 -16.11
C TRP A 191 13.66 -15.26 -15.33
N LEU A 192 14.30 -15.82 -14.30
CA LEU A 192 13.62 -16.75 -13.39
C LEU A 192 12.49 -16.05 -12.60
N LEU A 193 12.63 -14.78 -12.24
CA LEU A 193 11.52 -14.01 -11.66
C LEU A 193 10.36 -13.81 -12.64
N VAL A 194 10.63 -13.64 -13.93
CA VAL A 194 9.57 -13.64 -14.97
C VAL A 194 8.82 -14.97 -14.96
N LEU A 195 9.54 -16.09 -14.91
CA LEU A 195 8.92 -17.42 -14.86
C LEU A 195 8.01 -17.57 -13.64
N VAL A 196 8.45 -17.13 -12.44
CA VAL A 196 7.60 -17.13 -11.24
C VAL A 196 6.35 -16.29 -11.46
N THR A 197 6.51 -15.09 -12.04
CA THR A 197 5.37 -14.21 -12.33
C THR A 197 4.39 -14.91 -13.28
N ILE A 198 4.87 -15.55 -14.35
CA ILE A 198 4.04 -16.32 -15.27
C ILE A 198 3.27 -17.42 -14.54
N LEU A 199 3.95 -18.25 -13.74
CA LEU A 199 3.34 -19.37 -13.02
C LEU A 199 2.24 -18.90 -12.06
N CYS A 200 2.52 -17.89 -11.25
CA CYS A 200 1.56 -17.35 -10.28
C CYS A 200 0.36 -16.69 -10.98
N LYS A 201 0.60 -15.94 -12.05
CA LYS A 201 -0.48 -15.28 -12.79
C LYS A 201 -1.31 -16.26 -13.63
N LEU A 202 -0.70 -17.28 -14.20
CA LEU A 202 -1.44 -18.39 -14.81
C LEU A 202 -2.33 -19.11 -13.79
N TRP A 203 -1.87 -19.30 -12.56
CA TRP A 203 -2.70 -19.86 -11.49
C TRP A 203 -3.94 -19.00 -11.23
N SER A 204 -3.77 -17.66 -11.07
CA SER A 204 -4.91 -16.73 -10.92
C SER A 204 -5.90 -16.85 -12.08
N ILE A 205 -5.42 -16.91 -13.34
CA ILE A 205 -6.27 -17.04 -14.54
C ILE A 205 -7.02 -18.37 -14.53
N ILE A 206 -6.31 -19.49 -14.34
CA ILE A 206 -6.91 -20.84 -14.34
C ILE A 206 -7.96 -20.97 -13.25
N TYR A 207 -7.63 -20.49 -12.04
CA TYR A 207 -8.57 -20.50 -10.93
C TYR A 207 -9.81 -19.65 -11.22
N GLY A 208 -9.62 -18.42 -11.69
CA GLY A 208 -10.70 -17.53 -12.07
C GLY A 208 -11.64 -18.13 -13.13
N LYS A 209 -11.07 -18.70 -14.18
CA LYS A 209 -11.84 -19.37 -15.25
C LYS A 209 -12.62 -20.60 -14.77
N ARG A 210 -12.03 -21.40 -13.88
CA ARG A 210 -12.69 -22.62 -13.36
C ARG A 210 -13.81 -22.29 -12.39
N LYS A 211 -13.62 -21.28 -11.54
CA LYS A 211 -14.55 -20.97 -10.45
C LYS A 211 -15.62 -19.95 -10.82
N TYR A 212 -15.30 -18.96 -11.66
CA TYR A 212 -16.20 -17.84 -11.98
C TYR A 212 -16.65 -17.88 -13.41
N LYS A 213 -17.96 -18.03 -13.62
CA LYS A 213 -18.60 -18.05 -14.96
C LYS A 213 -18.46 -16.71 -15.70
N GLU A 214 -18.09 -15.65 -14.99
CA GLU A 214 -17.87 -14.31 -15.51
C GLU A 214 -16.50 -14.13 -16.18
N CYS A 215 -15.52 -14.98 -15.84
CA CYS A 215 -14.15 -14.94 -16.37
C CYS A 215 -14.06 -15.49 -17.81
N LEU A 216 -14.79 -14.88 -18.73
CA LEU A 216 -14.67 -15.20 -20.15
C LEU A 216 -13.62 -14.30 -20.79
N LEU A 217 -12.69 -14.87 -21.56
CA LEU A 217 -11.72 -14.11 -22.37
C LEU A 217 -12.42 -13.50 -23.60
N LYS A 218 -13.50 -12.76 -23.34
CA LYS A 218 -14.24 -12.06 -24.39
C LYS A 218 -14.06 -10.57 -24.19
N PHE A 219 -13.36 -9.93 -25.11
CA PHE A 219 -13.19 -8.48 -25.11
C PHE A 219 -14.54 -7.81 -25.35
N ASN A 220 -14.89 -6.88 -24.47
CA ASN A 220 -16.07 -6.04 -24.64
C ASN A 220 -15.63 -4.64 -25.07
N LYS A 221 -16.12 -4.21 -26.24
CA LYS A 221 -15.81 -2.90 -26.84
C LYS A 221 -16.91 -1.87 -26.57
N ASP A 222 -17.85 -2.15 -25.66
CA ASP A 222 -18.91 -1.19 -25.30
C ASP A 222 -18.28 0.08 -24.69
N ARG A 223 -18.42 1.16 -25.44
CA ARG A 223 -17.88 2.47 -25.09
C ARG A 223 -18.38 3.00 -23.75
N ASN A 224 -19.58 2.63 -23.31
CA ASN A 224 -20.14 3.11 -22.05
C ASN A 224 -19.42 2.54 -20.85
N TYR A 225 -19.11 1.22 -20.82
CA TYR A 225 -18.34 0.59 -19.75
C TYR A 225 -16.91 1.09 -19.76
N ILE A 226 -16.27 1.11 -20.93
CA ILE A 226 -14.89 1.59 -21.10
C ILE A 226 -14.76 3.03 -20.61
N LYS A 227 -15.65 3.94 -21.06
CA LYS A 227 -15.63 5.37 -20.67
C LYS A 227 -15.80 5.54 -19.15
N LYS A 228 -16.74 4.81 -18.54
CA LYS A 228 -16.98 4.87 -17.07
C LYS A 228 -15.77 4.39 -16.29
N MET A 229 -15.18 3.26 -16.68
CA MET A 229 -14.01 2.69 -16.00
C MET A 229 -12.77 3.56 -16.18
N LEU A 230 -12.49 4.04 -17.39
CA LEU A 230 -11.37 4.94 -17.68
C LEU A 230 -11.50 6.28 -16.95
N SER A 231 -12.71 6.87 -16.92
CA SER A 231 -12.96 8.09 -16.16
C SER A 231 -12.68 7.90 -14.67
N PHE A 232 -13.15 6.80 -14.09
CA PHE A 232 -12.85 6.48 -12.70
C PHE A 232 -11.35 6.28 -12.48
N ALA A 233 -10.69 5.51 -13.34
CA ALA A 233 -9.26 5.24 -13.25
C ALA A 233 -8.42 6.52 -13.39
N SER A 234 -8.78 7.42 -14.31
CA SER A 234 -8.06 8.69 -14.51
C SER A 234 -8.13 9.58 -13.27
N PHE A 235 -9.30 9.70 -12.64
CA PHE A 235 -9.40 10.47 -11.39
C PHE A 235 -8.68 9.78 -10.23
N SER A 236 -8.75 8.45 -10.11
CA SER A 236 -7.97 7.69 -9.12
C SER A 236 -6.46 7.85 -9.33
N PHE A 237 -6.02 7.92 -10.59
CA PHE A 237 -4.63 8.19 -10.92
C PHE A 237 -4.17 9.59 -10.45
N ILE A 238 -5.01 10.62 -10.62
CA ILE A 238 -4.74 11.97 -10.09
C ILE A 238 -4.53 11.94 -8.57
N GLY A 239 -5.40 11.24 -7.82
CA GLY A 239 -5.24 11.09 -6.39
C GLY A 239 -3.94 10.37 -5.99
N ASN A 240 -3.57 9.31 -6.72
CA ASN A 240 -2.32 8.58 -6.51
C ASN A 240 -1.08 9.43 -6.84
N ILE A 241 -1.14 10.29 -7.87
CA ILE A 241 -0.08 11.27 -8.17
C ILE A 241 0.13 12.20 -6.97
N GLY A 242 -0.95 12.72 -6.37
CA GLY A 242 -0.84 13.57 -5.18
C GLY A 242 -0.08 12.89 -4.04
N PHE A 243 -0.34 11.61 -3.81
CA PHE A 243 0.39 10.81 -2.81
C PHE A 243 1.88 10.66 -3.15
N VAL A 244 2.20 10.38 -4.41
CA VAL A 244 3.60 10.25 -4.87
C VAL A 244 4.33 11.59 -4.78
N LEU A 245 3.71 12.68 -5.24
CA LEU A 245 4.28 14.03 -5.17
C LEU A 245 4.53 14.46 -3.72
N ARG A 246 3.58 14.19 -2.80
CA ARG A 246 3.79 14.43 -1.36
C ARG A 246 5.06 13.75 -0.86
N ASN A 247 5.23 12.45 -1.15
CA ASN A 247 6.36 11.68 -0.63
C ASN A 247 7.69 12.05 -1.31
N GLN A 248 7.73 12.04 -2.64
CA GLN A 248 8.95 12.29 -3.40
C GLN A 248 9.30 13.79 -3.47
N GLY A 249 8.28 14.65 -3.58
CA GLY A 249 8.48 16.10 -3.57
C GLY A 249 9.07 16.60 -2.25
N VAL A 250 8.57 16.11 -1.13
CA VAL A 250 9.13 16.43 0.19
C VAL A 250 10.57 15.90 0.32
N ASN A 251 10.88 14.70 -0.20
CA ASN A 251 12.25 14.19 -0.23
C ASN A 251 13.18 15.10 -1.03
N LEU A 252 12.72 15.57 -2.19
CA LEU A 252 13.49 16.47 -3.04
C LEU A 252 13.77 17.81 -2.32
N VAL A 253 12.76 18.41 -1.71
CA VAL A 253 12.89 19.67 -0.97
C VAL A 253 13.85 19.50 0.22
N LEU A 254 13.72 18.42 1.00
CA LEU A 254 14.67 18.13 2.09
C LEU A 254 16.10 17.97 1.59
N ASN A 255 16.28 17.30 0.44
CA ASN A 255 17.61 17.14 -0.16
C ASN A 255 18.24 18.47 -0.56
N ILE A 256 17.45 19.37 -1.16
CA ILE A 256 17.91 20.69 -1.62
C ILE A 256 18.35 21.56 -0.43
N PHE A 257 17.58 21.57 0.66
CA PHE A 257 17.84 22.48 1.80
C PHE A 257 18.81 21.90 2.84
N PHE A 258 18.79 20.58 3.06
CA PHE A 258 19.51 19.94 4.18
C PHE A 258 20.46 18.83 3.72
N GLY A 259 20.47 18.50 2.45
CA GLY A 259 21.36 17.50 1.88
C GLY A 259 20.92 16.04 2.08
N PRO A 260 21.74 15.08 1.60
CA PRO A 260 21.37 13.67 1.51
C PRO A 260 21.25 12.96 2.86
N ALA A 261 21.99 13.41 3.90
CA ALA A 261 21.97 12.78 5.22
C ALA A 261 20.58 12.89 5.90
N ILE A 262 19.95 14.06 5.82
CA ILE A 262 18.60 14.29 6.37
C ILE A 262 17.54 13.54 5.54
N ASN A 263 17.74 13.47 4.22
CA ASN A 263 16.88 12.68 3.36
C ASN A 263 16.94 11.19 3.68
N ALA A 264 18.14 10.66 3.99
CA ALA A 264 18.32 9.29 4.47
C ALA A 264 17.59 9.03 5.80
N ALA A 265 17.67 9.98 6.77
CA ALA A 265 16.95 9.88 8.05
C ALA A 265 15.43 9.74 7.85
N ARG A 266 14.85 10.57 6.98
CA ARG A 266 13.43 10.48 6.62
C ARG A 266 13.12 9.17 5.89
N GLY A 267 14.00 8.73 4.99
CA GLY A 267 13.83 7.47 4.25
C GLY A 267 13.75 6.25 5.17
N VAL A 268 14.61 6.17 6.17
CA VAL A 268 14.59 5.14 7.22
C VAL A 268 13.27 5.17 8.00
N ALA A 269 12.86 6.35 8.47
CA ALA A 269 11.61 6.53 9.19
C ALA A 269 10.39 6.11 8.37
N TYR A 270 10.35 6.50 7.09
CA TYR A 270 9.28 6.14 6.17
C TYR A 270 9.21 4.62 5.92
N GLN A 271 10.35 3.95 5.82
CA GLN A 271 10.39 2.49 5.62
C GLN A 271 9.75 1.75 6.81
N VAL A 272 10.13 2.10 8.05
CA VAL A 272 9.53 1.50 9.25
C VAL A 272 8.04 1.79 9.33
N SER A 273 7.64 3.06 9.16
CA SER A 273 6.25 3.48 9.21
C SER A 273 5.37 2.76 8.18
N THR A 274 5.88 2.55 6.96
CA THR A 274 5.16 1.83 5.89
C THR A 274 4.96 0.36 6.24
N GLN A 275 5.96 -0.32 6.83
CA GLN A 275 5.83 -1.71 7.24
C GLN A 275 4.75 -1.87 8.33
N VAL A 276 4.76 -1.00 9.33
CA VAL A 276 3.74 -1.00 10.39
C VAL A 276 2.35 -0.70 9.80
N SER A 277 2.24 0.25 8.87
CA SER A 277 0.98 0.62 8.20
C SER A 277 0.40 -0.51 7.34
N SER A 278 1.23 -1.44 6.87
CA SER A 278 0.78 -2.58 6.05
C SER A 278 -0.23 -3.48 6.79
N PHE A 279 -0.16 -3.54 8.12
CA PHE A 279 -1.13 -4.28 8.94
C PHE A 279 -2.54 -3.68 8.85
N ALA A 280 -2.66 -2.36 8.98
CA ALA A 280 -3.94 -1.67 8.77
C ALA A 280 -4.44 -1.84 7.33
N GLY A 281 -3.53 -1.78 6.34
CA GLY A 281 -3.83 -1.96 4.92
C GLY A 281 -4.46 -3.32 4.60
N ASN A 282 -3.96 -4.42 5.19
CA ASN A 282 -4.53 -5.76 4.98
C ASN A 282 -5.96 -5.87 5.56
N PHE A 283 -6.20 -5.29 6.74
CA PHE A 283 -7.56 -5.23 7.30
C PHE A 283 -8.51 -4.44 6.38
N GLN A 284 -8.08 -3.28 5.88
CA GLN A 284 -8.86 -2.46 4.97
C GLN A 284 -9.12 -3.15 3.63
N MET A 285 -8.18 -3.95 3.14
CA MET A 285 -8.35 -4.76 1.93
C MET A 285 -9.52 -5.76 2.09
N ALA A 286 -9.66 -6.38 3.26
CA ALA A 286 -10.76 -7.28 3.56
C ALA A 286 -12.13 -6.56 3.68
N ALA A 287 -12.14 -5.33 4.21
CA ALA A 287 -13.36 -4.55 4.43
C ALA A 287 -13.87 -3.83 3.16
N THR A 288 -12.97 -3.42 2.25
CA THR A 288 -13.30 -2.58 1.09
C THR A 288 -14.39 -3.16 0.17
N PRO A 289 -14.36 -4.45 -0.25
CA PRO A 289 -15.41 -5.00 -1.10
C PRO A 289 -16.78 -4.96 -0.44
N GLN A 290 -16.83 -5.18 0.88
CA GLN A 290 -18.08 -5.16 1.65
C GLN A 290 -18.70 -3.75 1.72
N ILE A 291 -17.88 -2.70 1.87
CA ILE A 291 -18.36 -1.30 1.82
C ILE A 291 -19.04 -1.03 0.46
N THR A 292 -18.40 -1.42 -0.64
CA THR A 292 -18.93 -1.22 -1.99
C THR A 292 -20.19 -2.04 -2.26
N LYS A 293 -20.24 -3.31 -1.85
CA LYS A 293 -21.40 -4.19 -2.02
C LYS A 293 -22.62 -3.68 -1.23
N ASN A 294 -22.42 -3.25 0.02
CA ASN A 294 -23.52 -2.71 0.83
C ASN A 294 -24.09 -1.42 0.24
N TYR A 295 -23.23 -0.54 -0.31
CA TYR A 295 -23.69 0.62 -1.06
C TYR A 295 -24.52 0.21 -2.29
N ALA A 296 -24.03 -0.74 -3.08
CA ALA A 296 -24.71 -1.22 -4.28
C ALA A 296 -26.08 -1.86 -4.00
N ASN A 297 -26.23 -2.50 -2.84
CA ASN A 297 -27.51 -3.10 -2.36
C ASN A 297 -28.45 -2.10 -1.70
N GLY A 298 -28.08 -0.83 -1.56
CA GLY A 298 -28.87 0.17 -0.85
C GLY A 298 -28.81 0.07 0.68
N ASN A 299 -28.00 -0.83 1.25
CA ASN A 299 -27.84 -1.02 2.70
C ASN A 299 -26.92 0.04 3.31
N ILE A 300 -27.36 1.31 3.24
CA ILE A 300 -26.53 2.47 3.63
C ILE A 300 -26.15 2.45 5.12
N GLY A 301 -27.05 2.05 6.00
CA GLY A 301 -26.75 1.97 7.44
C GLY A 301 -25.64 0.96 7.74
N ARG A 302 -25.62 -0.20 7.04
CA ARG A 302 -24.55 -1.19 7.17
C ARG A 302 -23.23 -0.70 6.57
N MET A 303 -23.29 -0.03 5.42
CA MET A 303 -22.12 0.61 4.83
C MET A 303 -21.49 1.63 5.79
N GLN A 304 -22.30 2.51 6.40
CA GLN A 304 -21.86 3.48 7.40
C GLN A 304 -21.17 2.80 8.60
N SER A 305 -21.82 1.78 9.16
CA SER A 305 -21.26 1.01 10.28
C SER A 305 -19.90 0.38 9.91
N LEU A 306 -19.78 -0.19 8.69
CA LEU A 306 -18.51 -0.75 8.19
C LEU A 306 -17.43 0.31 8.04
N ILE A 307 -17.75 1.51 7.52
CA ILE A 307 -16.80 2.61 7.40
C ILE A 307 -16.28 3.01 8.78
N TYR A 308 -17.18 3.22 9.76
CA TYR A 308 -16.80 3.61 11.12
C TYR A 308 -15.97 2.55 11.83
N LYS A 309 -16.41 1.29 11.77
CA LYS A 309 -15.67 0.15 12.32
C LYS A 309 -14.29 0.02 11.64
N SER A 310 -14.24 0.13 10.30
CA SER A 310 -12.98 0.02 9.58
C SER A 310 -12.00 1.14 9.94
N SER A 311 -12.46 2.39 10.10
CA SER A 311 -11.63 3.50 10.55
C SER A 311 -11.10 3.26 11.96
N LYS A 312 -11.98 2.91 12.92
CA LYS A 312 -11.62 2.65 14.31
C LYS A 312 -10.66 1.47 14.45
N TYR A 313 -10.97 0.33 13.82
CA TYR A 313 -10.13 -0.87 13.95
C TYR A 313 -8.81 -0.76 13.20
N SER A 314 -8.77 -0.13 12.02
CA SER A 314 -7.50 0.16 11.35
C SER A 314 -6.58 1.00 12.23
N PHE A 315 -7.13 2.02 12.89
CA PHE A 315 -6.40 2.84 13.85
C PHE A 315 -5.89 2.00 15.02
N CYS A 316 -6.76 1.23 15.67
CA CYS A 316 -6.39 0.39 16.82
C CYS A 316 -5.30 -0.63 16.47
N LEU A 317 -5.43 -1.32 15.33
CA LEU A 317 -4.46 -2.33 14.87
C LEU A 317 -3.10 -1.71 14.57
N LEU A 318 -3.10 -0.55 13.90
CA LEU A 318 -1.87 0.18 13.64
C LEU A 318 -1.26 0.71 14.95
N PHE A 319 -2.08 1.27 15.84
CA PHE A 319 -1.66 1.88 17.09
C PHE A 319 -0.98 0.88 18.04
N ILE A 320 -1.52 -0.34 18.16
CA ILE A 320 -0.92 -1.39 19.01
C ILE A 320 0.55 -1.63 18.61
N LEU A 321 0.82 -1.75 17.31
CA LEU A 321 2.17 -2.02 16.81
C LEU A 321 3.06 -0.77 16.78
N ALA A 322 2.45 0.38 16.50
CA ALA A 322 3.17 1.65 16.34
C ALA A 322 3.55 2.30 17.67
N LEU A 323 2.75 2.10 18.73
CA LEU A 323 2.93 2.79 20.02
C LEU A 323 4.31 2.56 20.65
N PRO A 324 4.79 1.30 20.83
CA PRO A 324 6.11 1.07 21.44
C PRO A 324 7.24 1.71 20.61
N VAL A 325 7.12 1.66 19.30
CA VAL A 325 8.08 2.26 18.36
C VAL A 325 8.03 3.79 18.42
N ALA A 326 6.84 4.39 18.51
CA ALA A 326 6.67 5.85 18.60
C ALA A 326 7.18 6.42 19.92
N VAL A 327 7.00 5.70 21.03
CA VAL A 327 7.44 6.16 22.36
C VAL A 327 8.95 5.95 22.56
N ASN A 328 9.52 4.88 22.01
CA ASN A 328 10.93 4.56 22.13
C ASN A 328 11.54 4.10 20.79
N PRO A 329 11.75 5.02 19.82
CA PRO A 329 12.23 4.67 18.48
C PRO A 329 13.71 4.28 18.44
N HIS A 330 14.55 4.92 19.30
CA HIS A 330 16.00 4.83 19.25
C HIS A 330 16.54 3.38 19.33
N PRO A 331 16.11 2.53 20.28
CA PRO A 331 16.62 1.16 20.35
C PRO A 331 16.29 0.32 19.11
N LEU A 332 15.12 0.55 18.48
CA LEU A 332 14.78 -0.14 17.24
C LEU A 332 15.72 0.26 16.10
N LEU A 333 15.98 1.56 15.97
CA LEU A 333 16.82 2.08 14.90
C LEU A 333 18.29 1.69 15.12
N GLU A 334 18.79 1.71 16.35
CA GLU A 334 20.14 1.29 16.70
C GLU A 334 20.36 -0.21 16.45
N LEU A 335 19.40 -1.05 16.86
CA LEU A 335 19.45 -2.50 16.59
C LEU A 335 19.44 -2.84 15.10
N TRP A 336 18.76 -2.01 14.29
CA TRP A 336 18.66 -2.24 12.86
C TRP A 336 19.84 -1.67 12.06
N LEU A 337 20.28 -0.44 12.38
CA LEU A 337 21.22 0.34 11.56
C LEU A 337 22.60 0.50 12.20
N ILE A 338 22.79 0.06 13.47
CA ILE A 338 24.00 0.27 14.29
C ILE A 338 24.25 1.76 14.55
N HIS A 339 24.25 2.60 13.51
CA HIS A 339 24.39 4.06 13.56
C HIS A 339 23.23 4.73 12.82
N PRO A 340 22.09 5.01 13.48
CA PRO A 340 20.98 5.67 12.86
C PRO A 340 21.33 7.12 12.49
N PRO A 341 20.88 7.61 11.30
CA PRO A 341 21.08 9.01 10.92
C PRO A 341 20.44 9.99 11.92
N ILE A 342 21.04 11.18 12.07
CA ILE A 342 20.54 12.23 12.95
C ILE A 342 19.10 12.58 12.57
N TYR A 343 18.22 12.80 13.58
CA TYR A 343 16.77 13.06 13.44
C TYR A 343 15.91 11.88 12.98
N SER A 344 16.47 10.68 12.72
CA SER A 344 15.66 9.51 12.36
C SER A 344 14.56 9.20 13.38
N ASP A 345 14.86 9.38 14.68
CA ASP A 345 13.91 9.17 15.78
C ASP A 345 12.68 10.08 15.65
N ILE A 346 12.91 11.39 15.46
CA ILE A 346 11.84 12.39 15.34
C ILE A 346 11.05 12.16 14.05
N PHE A 347 11.72 11.92 12.92
CA PHE A 347 11.04 11.58 11.68
C PHE A 347 10.17 10.33 11.82
N LEU A 348 10.63 9.31 12.53
CA LEU A 348 9.87 8.07 12.75
C LEU A 348 8.64 8.32 13.61
N GLN A 349 8.79 9.02 14.73
CA GLN A 349 7.67 9.39 15.61
C GLN A 349 6.57 10.15 14.84
N LEU A 350 6.95 11.19 14.11
CA LEU A 350 6.01 12.02 13.36
C LEU A 350 5.42 11.27 12.16
N SER A 351 6.18 10.40 11.47
CA SER A 351 5.67 9.55 10.40
C SER A 351 4.62 8.55 10.89
N ILE A 352 4.78 8.02 12.08
CA ILE A 352 3.76 7.15 12.73
C ILE A 352 2.47 7.95 12.99
N VAL A 353 2.58 9.18 13.48
CA VAL A 353 1.39 10.04 13.69
C VAL A 353 0.66 10.29 12.38
N VAL A 354 1.38 10.64 11.29
CA VAL A 354 0.79 10.78 9.95
C VAL A 354 0.08 9.49 9.53
N SER A 355 0.71 8.34 9.71
CA SER A 355 0.15 7.03 9.34
C SER A 355 -1.12 6.69 10.13
N LEU A 356 -1.17 7.02 11.43
CA LEU A 356 -2.36 6.84 12.27
C LEU A 356 -3.54 7.70 11.80
N ILE A 357 -3.28 8.93 11.36
CA ILE A 357 -4.30 9.80 10.79
C ILE A 357 -4.75 9.26 9.42
N ASP A 358 -3.82 8.94 8.55
CA ASP A 358 -4.12 8.49 7.18
C ASP A 358 -4.88 7.15 7.18
N CYS A 359 -4.59 6.22 8.09
CA CYS A 359 -5.31 4.94 8.16
C CYS A 359 -6.80 5.10 8.53
N MET A 360 -7.17 6.13 9.31
CA MET A 360 -8.57 6.47 9.58
C MET A 360 -9.28 7.06 8.36
N ALA A 361 -8.54 7.75 7.50
CA ALA A 361 -9.06 8.44 6.32
C ALA A 361 -9.39 7.50 5.15
N ILE A 362 -8.69 6.36 5.03
CA ILE A 362 -8.84 5.43 3.90
C ILE A 362 -10.27 4.86 3.79
N PRO A 363 -10.92 4.33 4.85
CA PRO A 363 -12.28 3.82 4.75
C PRO A 363 -13.33 4.88 4.34
N LEU A 364 -13.12 6.14 4.73
CA LEU A 364 -13.94 7.27 4.27
C LEU A 364 -13.81 7.46 2.75
N GLY A 365 -12.57 7.42 2.24
CA GLY A 365 -12.30 7.45 0.81
C GLY A 365 -12.97 6.28 0.06
N LYS A 366 -12.90 5.06 0.61
CA LYS A 366 -13.57 3.88 0.03
C LYS A 366 -15.09 4.03 0.01
N GLY A 367 -15.66 4.71 1.01
CA GLY A 367 -17.07 5.11 1.00
C GLY A 367 -17.42 6.02 -0.17
N ILE A 368 -16.58 7.02 -0.46
CA ILE A 368 -16.76 7.92 -1.63
C ILE A 368 -16.56 7.16 -2.94
N ASP A 369 -15.52 6.31 -3.02
CA ASP A 369 -15.24 5.47 -4.20
C ASP A 369 -16.46 4.59 -4.57
N ALA A 370 -17.15 4.03 -3.56
CA ALA A 370 -18.35 3.21 -3.77
C ALA A 370 -19.45 3.97 -4.49
N THR A 371 -19.62 5.28 -4.22
CA THR A 371 -20.63 6.13 -4.90
C THR A 371 -20.31 6.35 -6.39
N GLY A 372 -19.04 6.21 -6.79
CA GLY A 372 -18.55 6.54 -8.13
C GLY A 372 -18.35 8.03 -8.40
N LYS A 373 -18.72 8.92 -7.48
CA LYS A 373 -18.59 10.39 -7.60
C LYS A 373 -17.20 10.86 -7.11
N ILE A 374 -16.14 10.36 -7.76
CA ILE A 374 -14.77 10.54 -7.25
C ILE A 374 -14.03 11.77 -7.76
N ARG A 375 -14.57 12.49 -8.77
CA ARG A 375 -13.86 13.61 -9.40
C ARG A 375 -13.40 14.65 -8.38
N ILE A 376 -14.33 15.24 -7.62
CA ILE A 376 -14.02 16.27 -6.62
C ILE A 376 -13.13 15.69 -5.51
N PHE A 377 -13.39 14.44 -5.12
CA PHE A 377 -12.63 13.75 -4.09
C PHE A 377 -11.15 13.60 -4.47
N GLN A 378 -10.87 12.98 -5.60
CA GLN A 378 -9.49 12.66 -6.01
C GLN A 378 -8.69 13.92 -6.36
N THR A 379 -9.31 14.90 -7.06
CA THR A 379 -8.65 16.18 -7.34
C THR A 379 -8.39 17.00 -6.07
N GLY A 380 -9.36 17.04 -5.16
CA GLY A 380 -9.20 17.77 -3.89
C GLY A 380 -8.13 17.16 -3.00
N ILE A 381 -8.09 15.82 -2.87
CA ILE A 381 -7.02 15.13 -2.11
C ILE A 381 -5.65 15.34 -2.75
N CYS A 382 -5.56 15.29 -4.08
CA CYS A 382 -4.30 15.60 -4.78
C CYS A 382 -3.81 17.00 -4.42
N LEU A 383 -4.69 18.02 -4.50
CA LEU A 383 -4.34 19.40 -4.17
C LEU A 383 -3.90 19.55 -2.70
N ILE A 384 -4.65 18.94 -1.76
CA ILE A 384 -4.31 19.00 -0.33
C ILE A 384 -2.93 18.38 -0.08
N MET A 385 -2.63 17.22 -0.69
CA MET A 385 -1.33 16.54 -0.54
C MET A 385 -0.19 17.33 -1.20
N CYS A 386 -0.45 18.00 -2.32
CA CYS A 386 0.55 18.82 -2.99
C CYS A 386 0.92 20.08 -2.19
N LEU A 387 0.10 20.51 -1.23
CA LEU A 387 0.44 21.64 -0.34
C LEU A 387 1.67 21.36 0.53
N ASP A 388 2.00 20.11 0.79
CA ASP A 388 3.21 19.77 1.56
C ASP A 388 4.47 20.36 0.93
N ILE A 389 4.56 20.43 -0.41
CA ILE A 389 5.75 20.94 -1.12
C ILE A 389 5.94 22.45 -0.92
N PRO A 390 4.99 23.33 -1.29
CA PRO A 390 5.19 24.77 -1.13
C PRO A 390 5.28 25.19 0.35
N LEU A 391 4.56 24.49 1.25
CA LEU A 391 4.67 24.77 2.68
C LEU A 391 6.03 24.33 3.24
N ALA A 392 6.59 23.21 2.79
CA ALA A 392 7.96 22.80 3.12
C ALA A 392 8.98 23.86 2.71
N ILE A 393 8.89 24.32 1.46
CA ILE A 393 9.78 25.36 0.93
C ILE A 393 9.66 26.63 1.79
N LEU A 394 8.45 27.06 2.12
CA LEU A 394 8.21 28.24 2.97
C LEU A 394 8.84 28.07 4.36
N LEU A 395 8.62 26.95 5.04
CA LEU A 395 9.17 26.70 6.37
C LEU A 395 10.70 26.75 6.37
N PHE A 396 11.33 26.15 5.36
CA PHE A 396 12.80 26.09 5.28
C PHE A 396 13.41 27.43 4.91
N TYR A 397 12.75 28.25 4.10
CA TYR A 397 13.16 29.64 3.90
C TYR A 397 13.05 30.51 5.18
N LEU A 398 12.11 30.16 6.07
CA LEU A 398 11.99 30.80 7.39
C LEU A 398 13.02 30.30 8.43
N GLY A 399 13.90 29.36 8.04
CA GLY A 399 14.95 28.81 8.89
C GLY A 399 14.47 27.78 9.93
N LEU A 400 13.30 27.17 9.71
CA LEU A 400 12.76 26.16 10.62
C LEU A 400 13.48 24.81 10.44
N PRO A 401 13.51 23.94 11.48
CA PRO A 401 14.15 22.64 11.44
C PRO A 401 13.61 21.71 10.36
N CYS A 402 14.45 20.78 9.88
CA CYS A 402 14.11 19.85 8.81
C CYS A 402 12.90 18.92 9.10
N TYR A 403 12.66 18.59 10.37
CA TYR A 403 11.55 17.72 10.77
C TYR A 403 10.20 18.44 10.85
N ASP A 404 10.17 19.78 10.79
CA ASP A 404 8.92 20.56 10.87
C ASP A 404 7.99 20.33 9.67
N ILE A 405 8.53 19.87 8.55
CA ILE A 405 7.73 19.40 7.42
C ILE A 405 6.73 18.29 7.80
N MET A 406 7.06 17.50 8.81
CA MET A 406 6.16 16.45 9.27
C MET A 406 4.91 17.00 9.95
N PHE A 407 5.00 18.17 10.62
CA PHE A 407 3.82 18.85 11.15
C PHE A 407 2.93 19.40 10.04
N VAL A 408 3.51 19.85 8.92
CA VAL A 408 2.72 20.17 7.71
C VAL A 408 1.99 18.92 7.22
N SER A 409 2.68 17.79 7.12
CA SER A 409 2.09 16.53 6.69
C SER A 409 0.99 16.03 7.63
N ILE A 410 1.12 16.25 8.94
CA ILE A 410 0.04 16.01 9.93
C ILE A 410 -1.16 16.93 9.64
N GLY A 411 -0.92 18.23 9.44
CA GLY A 411 -1.95 19.20 9.12
C GLY A 411 -2.72 18.87 7.85
N THR A 412 -2.02 18.57 6.76
CA THR A 412 -2.65 18.19 5.47
C THR A 412 -3.39 16.86 5.55
N SER A 413 -2.93 15.88 6.35
CA SER A 413 -3.65 14.64 6.64
C SER A 413 -4.95 14.90 7.42
N LEU A 414 -4.95 15.79 8.42
CA LEU A 414 -6.16 16.21 9.16
C LEU A 414 -7.15 16.93 8.24
N ILE A 415 -6.69 17.88 7.43
CA ILE A 415 -7.51 18.53 6.40
C ILE A 415 -8.10 17.47 5.44
N GLY A 416 -7.29 16.48 5.08
CA GLY A 416 -7.70 15.36 4.23
C GLY A 416 -8.84 14.51 4.83
N ILE A 417 -8.83 14.25 6.15
CA ILE A 417 -9.95 13.57 6.84
C ILE A 417 -11.21 14.43 6.80
N ILE A 418 -11.09 15.69 7.18
CA ILE A 418 -12.22 16.63 7.21
C ILE A 418 -12.85 16.75 5.83
N PHE A 419 -12.04 16.91 4.80
CA PHE A 419 -12.49 16.98 3.41
C PHE A 419 -13.25 15.70 2.97
N ARG A 420 -12.73 14.51 3.31
CA ARG A 420 -13.42 13.24 3.06
C ARG A 420 -14.75 13.13 3.79
N LEU A 421 -14.81 13.56 5.05
CA LEU A 421 -16.04 13.54 5.85
C LEU A 421 -17.09 14.49 5.26
N ILE A 422 -16.71 15.71 4.89
CA ILE A 422 -17.62 16.68 4.26
C ILE A 422 -18.19 16.12 2.94
N LEU A 423 -17.34 15.57 2.09
CA LEU A 423 -17.80 14.99 0.82
C LEU A 423 -18.67 13.76 1.03
N LEU A 424 -18.28 12.88 1.93
CA LEU A 424 -19.03 11.65 2.19
C LEU A 424 -20.40 11.97 2.77
N SER A 425 -20.51 12.92 3.72
CA SER A 425 -21.79 13.38 4.28
C SER A 425 -22.68 14.05 3.23
N LYS A 426 -22.10 14.77 2.27
CA LYS A 426 -22.83 15.34 1.14
C LYS A 426 -23.42 14.27 0.20
N TYR A 427 -22.67 13.18 -0.02
CA TYR A 427 -23.12 12.11 -0.92
C TYR A 427 -23.98 11.04 -0.21
N ILE A 428 -23.79 10.87 1.08
CA ILE A 428 -24.48 9.90 1.95
C ILE A 428 -24.86 10.63 3.24
N PRO A 429 -26.04 11.26 3.33
CA PRO A 429 -26.46 12.06 4.48
C PRO A 429 -26.47 11.31 5.82
N GLN A 430 -26.59 9.98 5.80
CA GLN A 430 -26.52 9.14 7.00
C GLN A 430 -25.13 9.19 7.66
N VAL A 431 -24.06 9.50 6.91
CA VAL A 431 -22.72 9.66 7.45
C VAL A 431 -22.57 11.10 7.95
N SER A 432 -22.79 11.31 9.25
CA SER A 432 -22.67 12.61 9.88
C SER A 432 -21.25 12.82 10.45
N ILE A 433 -20.71 14.03 10.32
CA ILE A 433 -19.43 14.43 10.91
C ILE A 433 -19.46 14.23 12.43
N ILE A 434 -20.55 14.66 13.10
CA ILE A 434 -20.73 14.54 14.55
C ILE A 434 -20.73 13.07 14.95
N SER A 435 -21.48 12.22 14.22
CA SER A 435 -21.53 10.79 14.50
C SER A 435 -20.17 10.10 14.32
N TYR A 436 -19.40 10.47 13.29
CA TYR A 436 -18.05 9.95 13.09
C TYR A 436 -17.11 10.39 14.22
N THR A 437 -17.15 11.66 14.60
CA THR A 437 -16.33 12.20 15.70
C THR A 437 -16.62 11.47 17.00
N LYS A 438 -17.90 11.28 17.35
CA LYS A 438 -18.32 10.60 18.58
C LYS A 438 -17.94 9.11 18.58
N ASN A 439 -18.13 8.40 17.48
CA ASN A 439 -17.99 6.94 17.45
C ASN A 439 -16.59 6.46 17.05
N VAL A 440 -15.77 7.32 16.42
CA VAL A 440 -14.44 6.95 15.93
C VAL A 440 -13.35 7.83 16.55
N VAL A 441 -13.44 9.17 16.39
CA VAL A 441 -12.33 10.07 16.77
C VAL A 441 -12.15 10.10 18.29
N ILE A 442 -13.23 10.36 19.05
CA ILE A 442 -13.14 10.46 20.52
C ILE A 442 -12.62 9.16 21.14
N PRO A 443 -13.14 7.95 20.81
CA PRO A 443 -12.58 6.71 21.32
C PRO A 443 -11.10 6.51 20.98
N CYS A 444 -10.67 6.88 19.76
CA CYS A 444 -9.26 6.77 19.36
C CYS A 444 -8.38 7.73 20.18
N ILE A 445 -8.81 8.97 20.42
CA ILE A 445 -8.06 9.93 21.26
C ILE A 445 -7.93 9.42 22.69
N LEU A 446 -9.00 8.87 23.29
CA LEU A 446 -8.95 8.28 24.64
C LEU A 446 -7.98 7.11 24.71
N ILE A 447 -7.98 6.22 23.70
CA ILE A 447 -7.01 5.12 23.59
C ILE A 447 -5.58 5.66 23.57
N VAL A 448 -5.31 6.68 22.75
CA VAL A 448 -3.98 7.30 22.67
C VAL A 448 -3.56 7.88 24.01
N ALA A 449 -4.41 8.72 24.64
CA ALA A 449 -4.08 9.42 25.87
C ALA A 449 -3.68 8.45 27.00
N ILE A 450 -4.46 7.38 27.20
CA ILE A 450 -4.19 6.40 28.26
C ILE A 450 -2.91 5.60 27.95
N ASN A 451 -2.79 5.07 26.72
CA ASN A 451 -1.73 4.14 26.41
C ASN A 451 -0.36 4.81 26.20
N VAL A 452 -0.32 6.08 25.72
CA VAL A 452 0.94 6.82 25.60
C VAL A 452 1.54 7.10 26.98
N ILE A 453 0.72 7.51 27.95
CA ILE A 453 1.18 7.73 29.33
C ILE A 453 1.74 6.43 29.91
N LEU A 454 1.02 5.32 29.74
CA LEU A 454 1.44 4.01 30.21
C LEU A 454 2.74 3.55 29.55
N ALA A 455 2.85 3.65 28.23
CA ALA A 455 4.04 3.25 27.49
C ALA A 455 5.27 4.08 27.87
N TYR A 456 5.08 5.39 28.08
CA TYR A 456 6.13 6.28 28.54
C TYR A 456 6.63 5.91 29.96
N TYR A 457 5.71 5.54 30.87
CA TYR A 457 6.06 5.08 32.21
C TYR A 457 6.81 3.76 32.18
N ILE A 458 6.32 2.78 31.42
CA ILE A 458 6.93 1.45 31.28
C ILE A 458 8.34 1.52 30.65
N LYS A 459 8.55 2.43 29.68
CA LYS A 459 9.86 2.61 29.03
C LYS A 459 11.02 2.73 30.02
N ASN A 460 10.83 3.42 31.14
CA ASN A 460 11.87 3.73 32.11
C ASN A 460 12.39 2.48 32.87
N TYR A 461 11.68 1.36 32.81
CA TYR A 461 12.06 0.11 33.48
C TYR A 461 12.84 -0.85 32.58
N PHE A 462 13.03 -0.54 31.29
CA PHE A 462 13.70 -1.41 30.35
C PHE A 462 14.98 -0.79 29.80
N SER A 463 16.03 -1.63 29.74
CA SER A 463 17.28 -1.26 29.09
C SER A 463 17.18 -1.34 27.56
N ASN A 464 18.15 -0.73 26.84
CA ASN A 464 18.19 -0.73 25.38
C ASN A 464 18.71 -2.05 24.77
N THR A 465 18.83 -3.13 25.55
CA THR A 465 19.22 -4.43 25.02
C THR A 465 18.09 -5.04 24.18
N PHE A 466 18.44 -5.86 23.17
CA PHE A 466 17.46 -6.49 22.28
C PHE A 466 16.29 -7.17 23.02
N PHE A 467 16.64 -8.02 24.01
CA PHE A 467 15.63 -8.77 24.77
C PHE A 467 14.73 -7.86 25.63
N ALA A 468 15.33 -6.86 26.28
CA ALA A 468 14.56 -5.91 27.09
C ALA A 468 13.64 -5.04 26.21
N TYR A 469 14.13 -4.58 25.06
CA TYR A 469 13.31 -3.83 24.12
C TYR A 469 12.18 -4.68 23.51
N ALA A 470 12.46 -5.93 23.14
CA ALA A 470 11.44 -6.84 22.66
C ALA A 470 10.35 -7.12 23.71
N LEU A 471 10.76 -7.29 24.98
CA LEU A 471 9.83 -7.46 26.09
C LEU A 471 9.02 -6.19 26.36
N TYR A 472 9.63 -5.01 26.30
CA TYR A 472 8.95 -3.73 26.35
C TYR A 472 7.86 -3.62 25.26
N CYS A 473 8.21 -3.88 23.99
CA CYS A 473 7.28 -3.86 22.88
C CYS A 473 6.10 -4.82 23.12
N PHE A 474 6.40 -6.05 23.56
CA PHE A 474 5.37 -7.06 23.83
C PHE A 474 4.40 -6.63 24.93
N ILE A 475 4.91 -6.12 26.05
CA ILE A 475 4.10 -5.64 27.18
C ILE A 475 3.22 -4.47 26.76
N VAL A 476 3.78 -3.47 26.07
CA VAL A 476 3.01 -2.30 25.59
C VAL A 476 1.94 -2.72 24.60
N CYS A 477 2.22 -3.65 23.69
CA CYS A 477 1.23 -4.19 22.76
C CYS A 477 0.08 -4.92 23.51
N LEU A 478 0.39 -5.76 24.51
CA LEU A 478 -0.61 -6.45 25.31
C LEU A 478 -1.51 -5.50 26.07
N PHE A 479 -0.94 -4.50 26.75
CA PHE A 479 -1.73 -3.50 27.45
C PHE A 479 -2.62 -2.70 26.51
N SER A 480 -2.08 -2.28 25.37
CA SER A 480 -2.87 -1.54 24.37
C SER A 480 -4.02 -2.39 23.84
N ALA A 481 -3.79 -3.65 23.53
CA ALA A 481 -4.84 -4.58 23.09
C ALA A 481 -5.91 -4.79 24.17
N PHE A 482 -5.50 -4.94 25.44
CA PHE A 482 -6.42 -5.10 26.58
C PHE A 482 -7.33 -3.87 26.77
N PHE A 483 -6.76 -2.67 26.76
CA PHE A 483 -7.54 -1.42 26.85
C PHE A 483 -8.51 -1.23 25.67
N ILE A 484 -8.09 -1.57 24.47
CA ILE A 484 -8.96 -1.52 23.28
C ILE A 484 -10.14 -2.48 23.43
N LEU A 485 -9.92 -3.68 23.96
CA LEU A 485 -10.98 -4.66 24.20
C LEU A 485 -11.98 -4.20 25.28
N ILE A 486 -11.51 -3.56 26.35
CA ILE A 486 -12.37 -3.00 27.39
C ILE A 486 -13.24 -1.88 26.82
N LEU A 487 -12.65 -0.92 26.13
CA LEU A 487 -13.38 0.20 25.53
C LEU A 487 -14.37 -0.26 24.45
N HIS A 488 -14.10 -1.40 23.80
CA HIS A 488 -15.03 -1.98 22.82
C HIS A 488 -16.27 -2.60 23.47
N LYS A 489 -16.19 -3.10 24.70
CA LYS A 489 -17.38 -3.63 25.42
C LYS A 489 -18.35 -2.53 25.88
N HIS A 490 -17.85 -1.29 26.01
CA HIS A 490 -18.62 -0.14 26.50
C HIS A 490 -19.06 0.83 25.39
N THR A 491 -18.66 0.61 24.15
CA THR A 491 -19.07 1.37 22.93
C THR A 491 -19.73 0.45 21.92
#